data_a9daddff887d8b584dac762da2806fa7
#
_entry.id   a9daddff887d8b584dac762da2806fa7
#
_cell.length_a   1.000
_cell.length_b   1.000
_cell.length_c   1.000
_cell.angle_alpha   90.00
_cell.angle_beta   90.00
_cell.angle_gamma   90.00
#
_symmetry.space_group_name_H-M   'P 1'
#
loop_
_entity.id
_entity.type
_entity.pdbx_description
1 polymer ?
#
loop_
_entity_poly.entity_id
_entity_poly.type
_entity_poly.pdbx_seq_one_letter_code
_entity_poly.pdbx_strand_id
1 'polypeptide(L)'
;MKILLLYPPQWTPNSPYLALPLLSAQLRKHGYETEIRDINIEFYNHILTEENLSRRLSEAKELHCTLGRIISQKYPDAVSNFNSYTIAEQTMLLKFKRISEILGGNPKPEDTVKDCENAVRILKSKEDFYDPEALFAAKKTVQEALKIASLPFAPNEIIYDNYFSNPLLKQDWENIDAQCKDSSVNMFMEYFENEVKKIPLDEYGMICISVPDLSQLIPAFTLSRLLKQAGNTPVIIGGNYITQNKDDFANHPEIFGEYCDFLMVGDGERSIVQAAEFIGGKREKNNVSNLMYAEQGKVLCNSPAEELDFREVAYADFDSLDFSLYFSPETVIPMQLSKGCYWGKCTFCDYYHGQQCYDTKKIPDVIDEIKYFINKYSVRHFLFIDEAIPPKYYDKLADAIHENNLEIYFYSFVRLESGFTRKVFDNLYKAGFRIGLWGYEAWSERIVKMMNKGINLSERIRILRDSREAGIWNNVLFIMGYPTETREEIEKTISVMYEHRNIVNSCTPSNFSLKKNAILMNYIGQNGLLGFETNGEFYTVLKDRIEGIPQSERREIRRKFHADYIEENKHCLWPINYSDTDHILLYLSRYTCDFVSGYRSDGDICIQFR
;
A
#
# COMPACT_ATOMS: atom_id res chain seq x y z
N MET A 1 -27.12 -17.39 2.98
CA MET A 1 -26.00 -17.55 2.04
C MET A 1 -24.75 -17.08 2.75
N LYS A 2 -23.72 -17.90 2.79
CA LYS A 2 -22.40 -17.57 3.33
C LYS A 2 -21.52 -17.00 2.21
N ILE A 3 -20.73 -15.95 2.51
CA ILE A 3 -19.91 -15.22 1.54
C ILE A 3 -18.47 -15.20 2.04
N LEU A 4 -17.52 -15.56 1.16
CA LEU A 4 -16.10 -15.53 1.44
C LEU A 4 -15.47 -14.26 0.88
N LEU A 5 -14.76 -13.52 1.72
CA LEU A 5 -14.05 -12.30 1.36
C LEU A 5 -12.54 -12.55 1.47
N LEU A 6 -11.80 -12.35 0.38
CA LEU A 6 -10.37 -12.68 0.28
C LEU A 6 -9.54 -11.43 0.03
N TYR A 7 -8.46 -11.27 0.80
CA TYR A 7 -7.45 -10.24 0.61
C TYR A 7 -6.15 -10.89 0.13
N PRO A 8 -5.79 -10.79 -1.16
CA PRO A 8 -4.60 -11.43 -1.71
C PRO A 8 -3.32 -10.66 -1.36
N PRO A 9 -2.12 -11.29 -1.39
CA PRO A 9 -0.85 -10.59 -1.35
C PRO A 9 -0.72 -9.68 -2.60
N GLN A 10 0.11 -8.66 -2.64
CA GLN A 10 1.11 -8.23 -1.68
C GLN A 10 0.70 -6.91 -1.04
N TRP A 11 0.74 -6.84 0.25
CA TRP A 11 0.47 -5.64 1.05
C TRP A 11 1.30 -5.68 2.34
N THR A 12 1.37 -4.55 3.07
CA THR A 12 2.07 -4.52 4.36
C THR A 12 1.54 -5.58 5.34
N PRO A 13 2.42 -6.29 6.07
CA PRO A 13 1.99 -7.29 7.05
C PRO A 13 1.72 -6.72 8.45
N ASN A 14 1.73 -5.38 8.66
CA ASN A 14 1.70 -4.79 10.00
C ASN A 14 0.30 -4.73 10.60
N SER A 15 -0.73 -4.55 9.76
CA SER A 15 -2.11 -4.32 10.20
C SER A 15 -3.11 -4.78 9.14
N PRO A 16 -4.37 -5.07 9.52
CA PRO A 16 -5.41 -5.49 8.59
C PRO A 16 -5.83 -4.34 7.66
N TYR A 17 -6.27 -4.71 6.46
CA TYR A 17 -6.84 -3.77 5.50
C TYR A 17 -8.33 -3.53 5.77
N LEU A 18 -8.80 -2.28 5.62
CA LEU A 18 -10.16 -1.90 6.06
C LEU A 18 -11.29 -2.41 5.17
N ALA A 19 -11.08 -2.53 3.85
CA ALA A 19 -12.19 -2.73 2.92
C ALA A 19 -13.02 -4.00 3.21
N LEU A 20 -12.36 -5.15 3.44
CA LEU A 20 -13.10 -6.39 3.69
C LEU A 20 -13.88 -6.39 5.00
N PRO A 21 -13.34 -5.89 6.14
CA PRO A 21 -14.12 -5.68 7.36
C PRO A 21 -15.35 -4.79 7.18
N LEU A 22 -15.26 -3.72 6.37
CA LEU A 22 -16.42 -2.88 6.05
C LEU A 22 -17.46 -3.62 5.22
N LEU A 23 -17.03 -4.31 4.16
CA LEU A 23 -17.93 -5.09 3.30
C LEU A 23 -18.59 -6.25 4.07
N SER A 24 -17.83 -6.92 4.95
CA SER A 24 -18.35 -7.95 5.84
C SER A 24 -19.47 -7.41 6.74
N ALA A 25 -19.19 -6.30 7.42
CA ALA A 25 -20.17 -5.67 8.30
C ALA A 25 -21.44 -5.26 7.54
N GLN A 26 -21.29 -4.72 6.33
CA GLN A 26 -22.40 -4.31 5.50
C GLN A 26 -23.24 -5.51 5.03
N LEU A 27 -22.61 -6.60 4.63
CA LEU A 27 -23.29 -7.85 4.29
C LEU A 27 -24.03 -8.46 5.49
N ARG A 28 -23.39 -8.52 6.67
CA ARG A 28 -24.02 -9.01 7.92
C ARG A 28 -25.22 -8.18 8.34
N LYS A 29 -25.17 -6.86 8.20
CA LYS A 29 -26.29 -5.96 8.44
C LYS A 29 -27.51 -6.32 7.58
N HIS A 30 -27.29 -6.92 6.40
CA HIS A 30 -28.35 -7.36 5.48
C HIS A 30 -28.66 -8.87 5.59
N GLY A 31 -28.19 -9.54 6.66
CA GLY A 31 -28.54 -10.92 6.99
C GLY A 31 -27.72 -11.98 6.25
N TYR A 32 -26.58 -11.62 5.67
CA TYR A 32 -25.63 -12.60 5.11
C TYR A 32 -24.58 -13.02 6.13
N GLU A 33 -24.20 -14.28 6.11
CA GLU A 33 -23.05 -14.77 6.84
C GLU A 33 -21.77 -14.49 6.03
N THR A 34 -20.72 -14.02 6.69
CA THR A 34 -19.46 -13.68 6.03
C THR A 34 -18.27 -14.29 6.74
N GLU A 35 -17.27 -14.65 5.96
CA GLU A 35 -15.95 -15.04 6.41
C GLU A 35 -14.90 -14.24 5.68
N ILE A 36 -13.92 -13.69 6.40
CA ILE A 36 -12.78 -12.97 5.82
C ILE A 36 -11.56 -13.85 6.00
N ARG A 37 -10.79 -14.02 4.90
CA ARG A 37 -9.42 -14.53 4.96
C ARG A 37 -8.47 -13.50 4.42
N ASP A 38 -7.53 -13.07 5.24
CA ASP A 38 -6.40 -12.25 4.83
C ASP A 38 -5.28 -13.18 4.33
N ILE A 39 -5.40 -13.58 3.06
CA ILE A 39 -4.43 -14.44 2.37
C ILE A 39 -3.04 -13.78 2.31
N ASN A 40 -2.98 -12.44 2.35
CA ASN A 40 -1.72 -11.71 2.38
C ASN A 40 -0.92 -12.05 3.65
N ILE A 41 -1.52 -11.91 4.83
CA ILE A 41 -0.79 -12.21 6.08
C ILE A 41 -0.54 -13.70 6.26
N GLU A 42 -1.46 -14.55 5.79
CA GLU A 42 -1.27 -16.01 5.78
C GLU A 42 -0.06 -16.38 4.89
N PHE A 43 0.07 -15.77 3.71
CA PHE A 43 1.18 -15.98 2.79
C PHE A 43 2.52 -15.55 3.40
N TYR A 44 2.60 -14.40 4.07
CA TYR A 44 3.82 -13.98 4.77
C TYR A 44 4.27 -15.00 5.82
N ASN A 45 3.34 -15.47 6.66
CA ASN A 45 3.64 -16.47 7.69
C ASN A 45 4.07 -17.82 7.08
N HIS A 46 3.58 -18.16 5.88
CA HIS A 46 3.97 -19.36 5.16
C HIS A 46 5.38 -19.25 4.54
N ILE A 47 5.69 -18.15 3.86
CA ILE A 47 6.96 -18.04 3.12
C ILE A 47 8.16 -17.74 4.02
N LEU A 48 7.95 -17.14 5.19
CA LEU A 48 8.99 -16.73 6.14
C LEU A 48 9.26 -17.81 7.20
N THR A 49 9.27 -19.08 6.79
CA THR A 49 9.68 -20.22 7.61
C THR A 49 11.06 -20.72 7.19
N GLU A 50 11.82 -21.29 8.12
CA GLU A 50 13.14 -21.88 7.83
C GLU A 50 13.05 -22.95 6.75
N GLU A 51 12.01 -23.82 6.82
CA GLU A 51 11.76 -24.88 5.84
C GLU A 51 11.59 -24.31 4.43
N ASN A 52 10.68 -23.34 4.27
CA ASN A 52 10.38 -22.78 2.95
C ASN A 52 11.57 -22.01 2.37
N LEU A 53 12.22 -21.17 3.19
CA LEU A 53 13.40 -20.42 2.76
C LEU A 53 14.58 -21.32 2.41
N SER A 54 14.82 -22.41 3.15
CA SER A 54 15.85 -23.41 2.84
C SER A 54 15.59 -24.05 1.48
N ARG A 55 14.35 -24.42 1.20
CA ARG A 55 13.94 -24.97 -0.10
C ARG A 55 14.17 -23.95 -1.23
N ARG A 56 13.69 -22.71 -1.08
CA ARG A 56 13.88 -21.63 -2.08
C ARG A 56 15.35 -21.31 -2.33
N LEU A 57 16.16 -21.30 -1.29
CA LEU A 57 17.62 -21.11 -1.41
C LEU A 57 18.29 -22.25 -2.17
N SER A 58 17.88 -23.51 -1.94
CA SER A 58 18.37 -24.67 -2.69
C SER A 58 18.01 -24.59 -4.17
N GLU A 59 16.73 -24.32 -4.48
CA GLU A 59 16.24 -24.10 -5.85
C GLU A 59 17.04 -22.99 -6.55
N ALA A 60 17.30 -21.87 -5.87
CA ALA A 60 18.08 -20.76 -6.43
C ALA A 60 19.54 -21.15 -6.72
N LYS A 61 20.19 -21.94 -5.85
CA LYS A 61 21.55 -22.44 -6.08
C LYS A 61 21.65 -23.36 -7.30
N GLU A 62 20.69 -24.25 -7.48
CA GLU A 62 20.61 -25.13 -8.67
C GLU A 62 20.39 -24.32 -9.96
N LEU A 63 19.49 -23.34 -9.91
CA LEU A 63 19.26 -22.41 -11.02
C LEU A 63 20.52 -21.61 -11.34
N HIS A 64 21.23 -21.09 -10.33
CA HIS A 64 22.49 -20.36 -10.51
C HIS A 64 23.53 -21.19 -11.25
N CYS A 65 23.75 -22.44 -10.84
CA CYS A 65 24.67 -23.36 -11.51
C CYS A 65 24.28 -23.62 -12.96
N THR A 66 22.99 -23.79 -13.22
CA THR A 66 22.46 -24.08 -14.57
C THR A 66 22.58 -22.87 -15.47
N LEU A 67 22.13 -21.70 -15.01
CA LEU A 67 22.19 -20.45 -15.76
C LEU A 67 23.66 -20.02 -16.02
N GLY A 68 24.54 -20.19 -15.02
CA GLY A 68 25.96 -19.87 -15.16
C GLY A 68 26.64 -20.64 -16.29
N ARG A 69 26.32 -21.94 -16.46
CA ARG A 69 26.79 -22.74 -17.58
C ARG A 69 26.28 -22.24 -18.93
N ILE A 70 25.00 -21.89 -19.02
CA ILE A 70 24.40 -21.36 -20.26
C ILE A 70 25.02 -20.01 -20.62
N ILE A 71 25.13 -19.11 -19.63
CA ILE A 71 25.63 -17.75 -19.83
C ILE A 71 27.11 -17.76 -20.26
N SER A 72 27.96 -18.54 -19.59
CA SER A 72 29.38 -18.63 -19.95
C SER A 72 29.61 -19.15 -21.36
N GLN A 73 28.73 -20.01 -21.86
CA GLN A 73 28.86 -20.58 -23.20
C GLN A 73 28.28 -19.70 -24.30
N LYS A 74 27.12 -19.05 -24.05
CA LYS A 74 26.35 -18.36 -25.10
C LYS A 74 26.46 -16.83 -25.04
N TYR A 75 26.80 -16.25 -23.89
CA TYR A 75 26.71 -14.80 -23.64
C TYR A 75 27.98 -14.24 -22.96
N PRO A 76 29.19 -14.44 -23.57
CA PRO A 76 30.45 -14.01 -22.93
C PRO A 76 30.51 -12.50 -22.67
N ASP A 77 29.81 -11.69 -23.47
CA ASP A 77 29.75 -10.22 -23.37
C ASP A 77 28.36 -9.73 -22.90
N ALA A 78 27.70 -10.49 -22.02
CA ALA A 78 26.31 -10.25 -21.60
C ALA A 78 26.05 -8.82 -21.09
N VAL A 79 27.00 -8.20 -20.41
CA VAL A 79 26.84 -6.86 -19.82
C VAL A 79 26.86 -5.77 -20.89
N SER A 80 27.80 -5.83 -21.83
CA SER A 80 27.94 -4.81 -22.89
C SER A 80 26.84 -4.88 -23.96
N ASN A 81 26.29 -6.08 -24.18
CA ASN A 81 25.29 -6.35 -25.23
C ASN A 81 23.86 -6.55 -24.70
N PHE A 82 23.59 -6.25 -23.41
CA PHE A 82 22.31 -6.55 -22.76
C PHE A 82 21.09 -6.12 -23.59
N ASN A 83 21.07 -4.90 -24.11
CA ASN A 83 19.95 -4.36 -24.86
C ASN A 83 19.74 -4.98 -26.26
N SER A 84 20.69 -5.78 -26.76
CA SER A 84 20.57 -6.46 -28.06
C SER A 84 19.90 -7.84 -27.96
N TYR A 85 19.73 -8.36 -26.74
CA TYR A 85 19.11 -9.65 -26.49
C TYR A 85 17.57 -9.57 -26.45
N THR A 86 16.92 -10.69 -26.68
CA THR A 86 15.48 -10.83 -26.54
C THR A 86 15.06 -10.63 -25.07
N ILE A 87 13.79 -10.31 -24.83
CA ILE A 87 13.24 -10.15 -23.48
C ILE A 87 13.47 -11.40 -22.62
N ALA A 88 13.32 -12.61 -23.22
CA ALA A 88 13.55 -13.87 -22.51
C ALA A 88 15.03 -14.03 -22.09
N GLU A 89 15.97 -13.68 -22.97
CA GLU A 89 17.41 -13.71 -22.67
C GLU A 89 17.77 -12.67 -21.63
N GLN A 90 17.26 -11.45 -21.75
CA GLN A 90 17.45 -10.39 -20.75
C GLN A 90 16.90 -10.81 -19.37
N THR A 91 15.71 -11.42 -19.33
CA THR A 91 15.11 -11.96 -18.11
C THR A 91 16.00 -13.01 -17.46
N MET A 92 16.54 -13.93 -18.26
CA MET A 92 17.48 -14.96 -17.79
C MET A 92 18.77 -14.34 -17.20
N LEU A 93 19.32 -13.32 -17.87
CA LEU A 93 20.51 -12.60 -17.39
C LEU A 93 20.24 -11.84 -16.08
N LEU A 94 19.07 -11.18 -15.97
CA LEU A 94 18.65 -10.51 -14.73
C LEU A 94 18.47 -11.52 -13.59
N LYS A 95 17.84 -12.67 -13.86
CA LYS A 95 17.68 -13.76 -12.89
C LYS A 95 19.03 -14.22 -12.36
N PHE A 96 19.96 -14.54 -13.23
CA PHE A 96 21.31 -14.97 -12.85
C PHE A 96 22.03 -13.91 -12.02
N LYS A 97 21.99 -12.65 -12.45
CA LYS A 97 22.59 -11.52 -11.74
C LYS A 97 22.01 -11.40 -10.34
N ARG A 98 20.68 -11.42 -10.20
CA ARG A 98 20.01 -11.29 -8.90
C ARG A 98 20.38 -12.42 -7.93
N ILE A 99 20.39 -13.66 -8.43
CA ILE A 99 20.79 -14.82 -7.62
C ILE A 99 22.27 -14.68 -7.19
N SER A 100 23.16 -14.28 -8.11
CA SER A 100 24.59 -14.08 -7.79
C SER A 100 24.80 -13.02 -6.71
N GLU A 101 24.08 -11.91 -6.78
CA GLU A 101 24.15 -10.82 -5.80
C GLU A 101 23.78 -11.29 -4.40
N ILE A 102 22.70 -12.06 -4.26
CA ILE A 102 22.23 -12.54 -2.96
C ILE A 102 23.12 -13.66 -2.43
N LEU A 103 23.54 -14.62 -3.28
CA LEU A 103 24.44 -15.70 -2.86
C LEU A 103 25.83 -15.21 -2.43
N GLY A 104 26.32 -14.10 -3.01
CA GLY A 104 27.56 -13.42 -2.64
C GLY A 104 27.41 -12.35 -1.57
N GLY A 105 26.20 -12.13 -1.05
CA GLY A 105 25.87 -11.04 -0.14
C GLY A 105 26.34 -11.23 1.30
N ASN A 106 26.18 -10.18 2.10
CA ASN A 106 26.36 -10.18 3.55
C ASN A 106 25.14 -9.49 4.19
N PRO A 107 24.39 -10.14 5.09
CA PRO A 107 24.65 -11.46 5.69
C PRO A 107 24.59 -12.60 4.67
N LYS A 108 25.15 -13.76 5.06
CA LYS A 108 25.03 -14.97 4.24
C LYS A 108 23.57 -15.42 4.20
N PRO A 109 23.05 -15.86 3.06
CA PRO A 109 21.66 -16.31 2.95
C PRO A 109 21.29 -17.39 3.97
N GLU A 110 22.22 -18.30 4.30
CA GLU A 110 22.00 -19.36 5.27
C GLU A 110 21.78 -18.83 6.69
N ASP A 111 22.44 -17.73 7.06
CA ASP A 111 22.23 -17.09 8.38
C ASP A 111 20.85 -16.44 8.43
N THR A 112 20.45 -15.72 7.35
CA THR A 112 19.12 -15.14 7.22
C THR A 112 18.01 -16.20 7.33
N VAL A 113 18.20 -17.36 6.69
CA VAL A 113 17.24 -18.48 6.74
C VAL A 113 17.04 -18.96 8.18
N LYS A 114 18.12 -19.17 8.94
CA LYS A 114 18.04 -19.62 10.35
C LYS A 114 17.41 -18.60 11.28
N ASP A 115 17.66 -17.31 11.04
CA ASP A 115 17.23 -16.24 11.94
C ASP A 115 15.81 -15.74 11.63
N CYS A 116 15.22 -16.12 10.49
CA CYS A 116 13.98 -15.54 9.99
C CYS A 116 12.79 -15.76 10.93
N GLU A 117 12.56 -16.99 11.41
CA GLU A 117 11.42 -17.26 12.30
C GLU A 117 11.53 -16.51 13.63
N ASN A 118 12.76 -16.38 14.17
CA ASN A 118 12.99 -15.55 15.34
C ASN A 118 12.75 -14.06 15.04
N ALA A 119 13.12 -13.59 13.86
CA ALA A 119 12.85 -12.21 13.45
C ALA A 119 11.33 -11.92 13.38
N VAL A 120 10.55 -12.84 12.77
CA VAL A 120 9.08 -12.73 12.75
C VAL A 120 8.50 -12.76 14.18
N ARG A 121 9.03 -13.62 15.07
CA ARG A 121 8.63 -13.67 16.47
C ARG A 121 8.87 -12.34 17.19
N ILE A 122 10.04 -11.71 16.98
CA ILE A 122 10.38 -10.40 17.57
C ILE A 122 9.36 -9.34 17.14
N LEU A 123 9.00 -9.28 15.85
CA LEU A 123 8.02 -8.31 15.35
C LEU A 123 6.65 -8.44 16.01
N LYS A 124 6.28 -9.63 16.48
CA LYS A 124 5.01 -9.94 17.15
C LYS A 124 5.09 -9.89 18.69
N SER A 125 6.30 -9.82 19.25
CA SER A 125 6.53 -9.90 20.70
C SER A 125 6.29 -8.55 21.39
N LYS A 126 5.45 -8.52 22.41
CA LYS A 126 5.24 -7.30 23.24
C LYS A 126 6.47 -6.90 24.06
N GLU A 127 7.43 -7.80 24.23
CA GLU A 127 8.66 -7.55 24.99
C GLU A 127 9.78 -7.12 24.05
N ASP A 128 10.06 -7.94 23.02
CA ASP A 128 11.23 -7.75 22.17
C ASP A 128 11.05 -6.63 21.13
N PHE A 129 9.81 -6.40 20.66
CA PHE A 129 9.50 -5.36 19.67
C PHE A 129 9.93 -3.96 20.10
N TYR A 130 9.82 -3.63 21.39
CA TYR A 130 10.15 -2.31 21.93
C TYR A 130 11.63 -2.15 22.31
N ASP A 131 12.46 -3.16 22.07
CA ASP A 131 13.89 -3.03 21.95
C ASP A 131 14.25 -2.59 20.52
N PRO A 132 14.75 -1.35 20.31
CA PRO A 132 15.03 -0.85 18.97
C PRO A 132 16.05 -1.69 18.21
N GLU A 133 17.09 -2.23 18.88
CA GLU A 133 18.10 -3.04 18.24
C GLU A 133 17.50 -4.36 17.75
N ALA A 134 16.73 -5.02 18.58
CA ALA A 134 16.02 -6.25 18.22
C ALA A 134 15.03 -6.01 17.08
N LEU A 135 14.23 -4.93 17.14
CA LEU A 135 13.27 -4.56 16.11
C LEU A 135 13.93 -4.36 14.75
N PHE A 136 14.99 -3.53 14.69
CA PHE A 136 15.63 -3.21 13.41
C PHE A 136 16.40 -4.40 12.84
N ALA A 137 17.06 -5.20 13.69
CA ALA A 137 17.67 -6.45 13.26
C ALA A 137 16.63 -7.41 12.68
N ALA A 138 15.49 -7.58 13.34
CA ALA A 138 14.38 -8.43 12.87
C ALA A 138 13.82 -7.93 11.53
N LYS A 139 13.56 -6.63 11.37
CA LYS A 139 13.08 -6.05 10.10
C LYS A 139 14.07 -6.28 8.95
N LYS A 140 15.36 -6.08 9.19
CA LYS A 140 16.41 -6.34 8.21
C LYS A 140 16.41 -7.82 7.81
N THR A 141 16.35 -8.73 8.77
CA THR A 141 16.30 -10.18 8.51
C THR A 141 15.08 -10.55 7.68
N VAL A 142 13.89 -10.04 7.99
CA VAL A 142 12.67 -10.29 7.21
C VAL A 142 12.81 -9.77 5.77
N GLN A 143 13.38 -8.59 5.57
CA GLN A 143 13.61 -8.05 4.23
C GLN A 143 14.56 -8.91 3.40
N GLU A 144 15.67 -9.36 3.99
CA GLU A 144 16.60 -10.28 3.31
C GLU A 144 15.95 -11.65 3.05
N ALA A 145 15.11 -12.15 3.97
CA ALA A 145 14.37 -13.39 3.79
C ALA A 145 13.36 -13.31 2.63
N LEU A 146 12.68 -12.18 2.44
CA LEU A 146 11.78 -11.97 1.29
C LEU A 146 12.53 -11.99 -0.05
N LYS A 147 13.77 -11.45 -0.08
CA LYS A 147 14.63 -11.56 -1.27
C LYS A 147 14.97 -13.02 -1.56
N ILE A 148 15.32 -13.82 -0.54
CA ILE A 148 15.60 -15.26 -0.68
C ILE A 148 14.37 -16.00 -1.19
N ALA A 149 13.19 -15.74 -0.63
CA ALA A 149 11.93 -16.33 -1.07
C ALA A 149 11.63 -16.05 -2.55
N SER A 150 12.06 -14.91 -3.06
CA SER A 150 11.83 -14.47 -4.43
C SER A 150 12.85 -15.02 -5.44
N LEU A 151 14.03 -15.50 -5.02
CA LEU A 151 15.14 -15.82 -5.91
C LEU A 151 14.81 -16.78 -7.07
N PRO A 152 14.08 -17.90 -6.86
CA PRO A 152 13.73 -18.80 -7.96
C PRO A 152 12.87 -18.13 -9.04
N PHE A 153 12.16 -17.07 -8.70
CA PHE A 153 11.22 -16.35 -9.55
C PHE A 153 11.77 -15.04 -10.14
N ALA A 154 13.00 -14.68 -9.78
CA ALA A 154 13.62 -13.46 -10.27
C ALA A 154 13.49 -13.34 -11.81
N PRO A 155 13.29 -12.13 -12.37
CA PRO A 155 13.37 -10.82 -11.71
C PRO A 155 12.10 -10.38 -10.96
N ASN A 156 11.09 -11.24 -10.82
CA ASN A 156 9.95 -10.98 -9.93
C ASN A 156 10.42 -11.00 -8.48
N GLU A 157 9.98 -10.04 -7.68
CA GLU A 157 10.46 -9.85 -6.31
C GLU A 157 9.36 -9.37 -5.38
N ILE A 158 9.32 -9.93 -4.17
CA ILE A 158 8.53 -9.40 -3.05
C ILE A 158 9.46 -8.55 -2.16
N ILE A 159 8.98 -7.39 -1.79
CA ILE A 159 9.52 -6.62 -0.68
C ILE A 159 8.47 -6.52 0.44
N TYR A 160 8.80 -5.83 1.53
CA TYR A 160 7.98 -5.82 2.75
C TYR A 160 6.51 -5.40 2.54
N ASP A 161 6.23 -4.54 1.57
CA ASP A 161 4.90 -3.96 1.32
C ASP A 161 4.49 -3.98 -0.17
N ASN A 162 5.29 -4.60 -1.03
CA ASN A 162 5.06 -4.54 -2.47
C ASN A 162 5.55 -5.79 -3.21
N TYR A 163 5.00 -6.01 -4.39
CA TYR A 163 5.43 -7.01 -5.36
C TYR A 163 5.80 -6.35 -6.68
N PHE A 164 6.97 -6.64 -7.18
CA PHE A 164 7.46 -6.19 -8.47
C PHE A 164 7.49 -7.35 -9.46
N SER A 165 6.72 -7.22 -10.52
CA SER A 165 6.80 -8.12 -11.66
C SER A 165 8.01 -7.79 -12.53
N ASN A 166 8.32 -8.67 -13.48
CA ASN A 166 9.45 -8.50 -14.40
C ASN A 166 9.41 -7.12 -15.09
N PRO A 167 10.40 -6.22 -14.84
CA PRO A 167 10.40 -4.86 -15.35
C PRO A 167 10.57 -4.76 -16.89
N LEU A 168 10.89 -5.87 -17.56
CA LEU A 168 11.03 -5.94 -19.03
C LEU A 168 9.70 -6.22 -19.73
N LEU A 169 8.71 -6.72 -19.00
CA LEU A 169 7.39 -7.02 -19.56
C LEU A 169 6.48 -5.79 -19.49
N LYS A 170 5.65 -5.63 -20.50
CA LYS A 170 4.57 -4.64 -20.46
C LYS A 170 3.46 -5.15 -19.53
N GLN A 171 2.72 -4.24 -18.94
CA GLN A 171 1.55 -4.56 -18.14
C GLN A 171 0.28 -4.53 -19.02
N ASP A 172 0.26 -5.38 -20.03
CA ASP A 172 -0.91 -5.71 -20.85
C ASP A 172 -1.50 -7.07 -20.42
N TRP A 173 -2.70 -7.35 -20.89
CA TRP A 173 -3.41 -8.57 -20.50
C TRP A 173 -2.65 -9.83 -20.89
N GLU A 174 -2.04 -9.87 -22.06
CA GLU A 174 -1.27 -11.04 -22.55
C GLU A 174 -0.16 -11.43 -21.56
N ASN A 175 0.62 -10.46 -21.09
CA ASN A 175 1.70 -10.71 -20.13
C ASN A 175 1.18 -11.01 -18.70
N ILE A 176 0.06 -10.40 -18.29
CA ILE A 176 -0.58 -10.69 -17.01
C ILE A 176 -1.12 -12.12 -17.01
N ASP A 177 -1.85 -12.51 -18.05
CA ASP A 177 -2.39 -13.85 -18.26
C ASP A 177 -1.28 -14.91 -18.24
N ALA A 178 -0.19 -14.67 -18.99
CA ALA A 178 0.97 -15.56 -19.02
C ALA A 178 1.60 -15.72 -17.62
N GLN A 179 1.79 -14.63 -16.88
CA GLN A 179 2.35 -14.70 -15.54
C GLN A 179 1.40 -15.40 -14.54
N CYS A 180 0.10 -15.25 -14.69
CA CYS A 180 -0.88 -15.97 -13.85
C CYS A 180 -0.88 -17.49 -14.09
N LYS A 181 -0.38 -17.95 -15.24
CA LYS A 181 -0.39 -19.36 -15.66
C LYS A 181 0.96 -20.07 -15.53
N ASP A 182 2.06 -19.33 -15.41
CA ASP A 182 3.42 -19.87 -15.39
C ASP A 182 4.00 -19.98 -13.97
N SER A 183 4.03 -21.19 -13.43
CA SER A 183 4.59 -21.47 -12.10
C SER A 183 6.10 -21.20 -11.99
N SER A 184 6.82 -21.08 -13.10
CA SER A 184 8.27 -20.78 -13.09
C SER A 184 8.59 -19.32 -12.79
N VAL A 185 7.59 -18.43 -12.89
CA VAL A 185 7.71 -17.00 -12.61
C VAL A 185 6.73 -16.52 -11.54
N ASN A 186 5.67 -17.28 -11.26
CA ASN A 186 4.62 -16.93 -10.30
C ASN A 186 4.86 -17.59 -8.94
N MET A 187 5.40 -16.84 -8.01
CA MET A 187 5.74 -17.33 -6.66
C MET A 187 4.53 -17.66 -5.76
N PHE A 188 3.35 -17.16 -6.12
CA PHE A 188 2.11 -17.36 -5.35
C PHE A 188 1.40 -18.67 -5.72
N MET A 189 1.64 -19.21 -6.92
CA MET A 189 0.86 -20.29 -7.49
C MET A 189 0.84 -21.54 -6.62
N GLU A 190 1.99 -22.07 -6.20
CA GLU A 190 2.09 -23.27 -5.36
C GLU A 190 1.33 -23.11 -4.04
N TYR A 191 1.45 -21.95 -3.41
CA TYR A 191 0.74 -21.66 -2.18
C TYR A 191 -0.78 -21.63 -2.41
N PHE A 192 -1.25 -20.93 -3.43
CA PHE A 192 -2.67 -20.83 -3.73
C PHE A 192 -3.30 -22.16 -4.15
N GLU A 193 -2.60 -23.00 -4.92
CA GLU A 193 -3.06 -24.35 -5.26
C GLU A 193 -3.33 -25.19 -4.01
N ASN A 194 -2.51 -25.02 -2.97
CA ASN A 194 -2.68 -25.73 -1.71
C ASN A 194 -3.79 -25.12 -0.85
N GLU A 195 -3.93 -23.80 -0.82
CA GLU A 195 -4.96 -23.11 -0.05
C GLU A 195 -6.35 -23.27 -0.65
N VAL A 196 -6.50 -23.20 -1.97
CA VAL A 196 -7.80 -23.40 -2.64
C VAL A 196 -8.37 -24.80 -2.38
N LYS A 197 -7.52 -25.83 -2.31
CA LYS A 197 -7.97 -27.21 -1.94
C LYS A 197 -8.56 -27.32 -0.54
N LYS A 198 -8.22 -26.39 0.36
CA LYS A 198 -8.72 -26.38 1.75
C LYS A 198 -10.03 -25.60 1.89
N ILE A 199 -10.42 -24.80 0.89
CA ILE A 199 -11.64 -24.00 0.92
C ILE A 199 -12.83 -24.88 0.51
N PRO A 200 -13.84 -25.06 1.36
CA PRO A 200 -15.06 -25.80 1.03
C PRO A 200 -15.96 -24.92 0.15
N LEU A 201 -15.65 -24.83 -1.14
CA LEU A 201 -16.30 -23.90 -2.08
C LEU A 201 -17.84 -24.02 -2.09
N ASP A 202 -18.36 -25.21 -1.94
CA ASP A 202 -19.81 -25.49 -1.96
C ASP A 202 -20.57 -24.88 -0.75
N GLU A 203 -19.86 -24.49 0.31
CA GLU A 203 -20.46 -23.80 1.46
C GLU A 203 -20.71 -22.31 1.20
N TYR A 204 -20.05 -21.74 0.19
CA TYR A 204 -20.16 -20.33 -0.13
C TYR A 204 -21.02 -20.10 -1.36
N GLY A 205 -21.96 -19.17 -1.25
CA GLY A 205 -22.75 -18.72 -2.39
C GLY A 205 -22.05 -17.68 -3.26
N MET A 206 -20.98 -17.04 -2.74
CA MET A 206 -20.21 -16.01 -3.45
C MET A 206 -18.82 -15.85 -2.83
N ILE A 207 -17.83 -15.62 -3.67
CA ILE A 207 -16.46 -15.28 -3.27
C ILE A 207 -16.11 -13.90 -3.80
N CYS A 208 -15.53 -13.04 -2.95
CA CYS A 208 -15.13 -11.70 -3.32
C CYS A 208 -13.65 -11.49 -3.05
N ILE A 209 -12.93 -10.90 -4.00
CA ILE A 209 -11.50 -10.60 -3.91
C ILE A 209 -11.31 -9.10 -4.01
N SER A 210 -10.59 -8.50 -3.05
CA SER A 210 -10.28 -7.05 -3.07
C SER A 210 -8.88 -6.81 -3.63
N VAL A 211 -8.77 -5.93 -4.64
CA VAL A 211 -7.53 -5.55 -5.31
C VAL A 211 -7.36 -4.03 -5.23
N PRO A 212 -6.79 -3.49 -4.15
CA PRO A 212 -6.60 -2.04 -3.99
C PRO A 212 -5.43 -1.49 -4.79
N ASP A 213 -4.40 -2.29 -5.10
CA ASP A 213 -3.14 -1.84 -5.72
C ASP A 213 -2.64 -2.79 -6.81
N LEU A 214 -1.76 -2.27 -7.67
CA LEU A 214 -1.10 -3.03 -8.74
C LEU A 214 -0.34 -4.26 -8.23
N SER A 215 0.29 -4.17 -7.06
CA SER A 215 1.05 -5.27 -6.44
C SER A 215 0.22 -6.53 -6.25
N GLN A 216 -1.10 -6.38 -6.14
CA GLN A 216 -2.04 -7.48 -5.91
C GLN A 216 -2.66 -8.03 -7.19
N LEU A 217 -2.42 -7.40 -8.35
CA LEU A 217 -3.09 -7.80 -9.60
C LEU A 217 -2.79 -9.26 -9.97
N ILE A 218 -1.51 -9.61 -10.15
CA ILE A 218 -1.11 -10.98 -10.54
C ILE A 218 -1.52 -12.00 -9.48
N PRO A 219 -1.24 -11.82 -8.17
CA PRO A 219 -1.68 -12.79 -7.17
C PRO A 219 -3.21 -12.91 -7.08
N ALA A 220 -3.96 -11.82 -7.19
CA ALA A 220 -5.43 -11.86 -7.15
C ALA A 220 -6.01 -12.66 -8.33
N PHE A 221 -5.52 -12.39 -9.54
CA PHE A 221 -5.98 -13.10 -10.73
C PHE A 221 -5.53 -14.56 -10.72
N THR A 222 -4.32 -14.87 -10.22
CA THR A 222 -3.88 -16.26 -10.02
C THR A 222 -4.81 -17.00 -9.07
N LEU A 223 -5.09 -16.42 -7.89
CA LEU A 223 -6.01 -17.01 -6.90
C LEU A 223 -7.41 -17.20 -7.48
N SER A 224 -7.93 -16.17 -8.14
CA SER A 224 -9.26 -16.19 -8.73
C SER A 224 -9.41 -17.27 -9.79
N ARG A 225 -8.42 -17.42 -10.68
CA ARG A 225 -8.39 -18.48 -11.70
C ARG A 225 -8.41 -19.87 -11.08
N LEU A 226 -7.63 -20.10 -10.04
CA LEU A 226 -7.61 -21.39 -9.32
C LEU A 226 -8.95 -21.67 -8.64
N LEU A 227 -9.61 -20.67 -8.05
CA LEU A 227 -10.95 -20.81 -7.49
C LEU A 227 -11.98 -21.16 -8.57
N LYS A 228 -11.92 -20.50 -9.74
CA LYS A 228 -12.80 -20.83 -10.89
C LYS A 228 -12.58 -22.25 -11.44
N GLN A 229 -11.35 -22.75 -11.38
CA GLN A 229 -11.03 -24.13 -11.77
C GLN A 229 -11.49 -25.18 -10.75
N ALA A 230 -11.51 -24.81 -9.46
CA ALA A 230 -11.86 -25.72 -8.37
C ALA A 230 -13.36 -25.86 -8.14
N GLY A 231 -14.20 -24.90 -8.59
CA GLY A 231 -15.64 -24.93 -8.37
C GLY A 231 -16.44 -23.96 -9.22
N ASN A 232 -17.75 -23.93 -8.99
CA ASN A 232 -18.69 -23.08 -9.72
C ASN A 232 -19.21 -21.90 -8.89
N THR A 233 -18.69 -21.70 -7.68
CA THR A 233 -19.07 -20.57 -6.83
C THR A 233 -18.73 -19.26 -7.53
N PRO A 234 -19.69 -18.32 -7.68
CA PRO A 234 -19.43 -17.05 -8.35
C PRO A 234 -18.30 -16.27 -7.69
N VAL A 235 -17.36 -15.77 -8.50
CA VAL A 235 -16.22 -14.97 -8.06
C VAL A 235 -16.37 -13.54 -8.58
N ILE A 236 -16.30 -12.59 -7.64
CA ILE A 236 -16.32 -11.15 -7.90
C ILE A 236 -14.97 -10.56 -7.51
N ILE A 237 -14.32 -9.80 -8.41
CA ILE A 237 -13.10 -9.05 -8.11
C ILE A 237 -13.45 -7.56 -8.10
N GLY A 238 -13.05 -6.86 -7.05
CA GLY A 238 -13.25 -5.42 -6.90
C GLY A 238 -12.05 -4.74 -6.27
N GLY A 239 -12.23 -3.47 -5.93
CA GLY A 239 -11.23 -2.64 -5.27
C GLY A 239 -10.77 -1.46 -6.11
N ASN A 240 -9.96 -0.60 -5.49
CA ASN A 240 -9.55 0.66 -6.09
C ASN A 240 -8.80 0.48 -7.42
N TYR A 241 -7.93 -0.51 -7.51
CA TYR A 241 -7.16 -0.78 -8.73
C TYR A 241 -8.06 -1.18 -9.91
N ILE A 242 -9.08 -2.01 -9.66
CA ILE A 242 -10.09 -2.40 -10.67
C ILE A 242 -10.86 -1.16 -11.12
N THR A 243 -11.25 -0.32 -10.19
CA THR A 243 -11.98 0.94 -10.46
C THR A 243 -11.16 1.91 -11.32
N GLN A 244 -9.87 2.08 -11.02
CA GLN A 244 -8.98 2.97 -11.77
C GLN A 244 -8.72 2.51 -13.21
N ASN A 245 -8.77 1.21 -13.46
CA ASN A 245 -8.50 0.60 -14.78
C ASN A 245 -9.76 0.01 -15.43
N LYS A 246 -10.96 0.45 -15.03
CA LYS A 246 -12.24 -0.08 -15.54
C LYS A 246 -12.33 -0.06 -17.08
N ASP A 247 -11.79 0.99 -17.70
CA ASP A 247 -11.86 1.16 -19.15
C ASP A 247 -10.92 0.19 -19.88
N ASP A 248 -9.79 -0.18 -19.26
CA ASP A 248 -8.91 -1.22 -19.79
C ASP A 248 -9.55 -2.60 -19.64
N PHE A 249 -10.10 -2.93 -18.48
CA PHE A 249 -10.83 -4.19 -18.26
C PHE A 249 -12.04 -4.33 -19.19
N ALA A 250 -12.66 -3.23 -19.61
CA ALA A 250 -13.77 -3.25 -20.57
C ALA A 250 -13.37 -3.77 -21.97
N ASN A 251 -12.08 -3.80 -22.30
CA ASN A 251 -11.57 -4.30 -23.56
C ASN A 251 -11.26 -5.81 -23.54
N HIS A 252 -11.40 -6.48 -22.38
CA HIS A 252 -10.97 -7.86 -22.16
C HIS A 252 -12.11 -8.78 -21.70
N PRO A 253 -13.06 -9.14 -22.61
CA PRO A 253 -14.15 -10.06 -22.27
C PRO A 253 -13.66 -11.47 -21.87
N GLU A 254 -12.45 -11.88 -22.27
CA GLU A 254 -11.82 -13.16 -21.94
C GLU A 254 -11.50 -13.33 -20.44
N ILE A 255 -11.43 -12.24 -19.69
CA ILE A 255 -11.27 -12.26 -18.22
C ILE A 255 -12.47 -12.97 -17.57
N PHE A 256 -13.65 -12.70 -18.11
CA PHE A 256 -14.89 -13.22 -17.55
C PHE A 256 -15.08 -14.70 -17.94
N GLY A 257 -15.33 -15.52 -16.92
CA GLY A 257 -15.46 -16.98 -17.06
C GLY A 257 -14.16 -17.73 -16.70
N GLU A 258 -12.98 -17.28 -17.16
CA GLU A 258 -11.71 -17.91 -16.81
C GLU A 258 -11.21 -17.43 -15.43
N TYR A 259 -11.28 -16.12 -15.18
CA TYR A 259 -10.75 -15.51 -13.95
C TYR A 259 -11.84 -15.13 -12.95
N CYS A 260 -12.92 -14.54 -13.40
CA CYS A 260 -14.03 -14.15 -12.53
C CYS A 260 -15.36 -14.21 -13.27
N ASP A 261 -16.47 -14.15 -12.55
CA ASP A 261 -17.79 -13.99 -13.13
C ASP A 261 -18.12 -12.51 -13.30
N PHE A 262 -17.65 -11.68 -12.38
CA PHE A 262 -17.94 -10.25 -12.32
C PHE A 262 -16.74 -9.45 -11.85
N LEU A 263 -16.62 -8.22 -12.34
CA LEU A 263 -15.82 -7.17 -11.71
C LEU A 263 -16.76 -6.15 -11.06
N MET A 264 -16.33 -5.55 -9.95
CA MET A 264 -17.06 -4.50 -9.26
C MET A 264 -16.21 -3.23 -9.19
N VAL A 265 -16.72 -2.14 -9.76
CA VAL A 265 -16.04 -0.84 -9.83
C VAL A 265 -16.69 0.16 -8.88
N GLY A 266 -15.94 1.18 -8.41
CA GLY A 266 -16.47 2.16 -7.46
C GLY A 266 -16.62 1.61 -6.04
N ASP A 267 -17.44 2.31 -5.24
CA ASP A 267 -17.68 1.94 -3.84
C ASP A 267 -18.48 0.63 -3.74
N GLY A 268 -17.98 -0.27 -2.91
CA GLY A 268 -18.49 -1.63 -2.81
C GLY A 268 -19.64 -1.83 -1.82
N GLU A 269 -19.85 -0.94 -0.85
CA GLU A 269 -20.72 -1.18 0.31
C GLU A 269 -22.17 -1.46 -0.06
N ARG A 270 -22.72 -0.72 -1.05
CA ARG A 270 -24.08 -0.96 -1.57
C ARG A 270 -24.07 -2.08 -2.61
N SER A 271 -23.09 -2.03 -3.50
CA SER A 271 -23.02 -2.93 -4.67
C SER A 271 -22.82 -4.39 -4.29
N ILE A 272 -22.04 -4.67 -3.23
CA ILE A 272 -21.81 -6.04 -2.75
C ILE A 272 -23.09 -6.69 -2.21
N VAL A 273 -23.94 -5.92 -1.53
CA VAL A 273 -25.24 -6.39 -1.03
C VAL A 273 -26.16 -6.69 -2.21
N GLN A 274 -26.21 -5.80 -3.20
CA GLN A 274 -27.01 -6.00 -4.42
C GLN A 274 -26.52 -7.23 -5.22
N ALA A 275 -25.21 -7.47 -5.28
CA ALA A 275 -24.65 -8.66 -5.90
C ALA A 275 -25.05 -9.94 -5.14
N ALA A 276 -25.04 -9.91 -3.82
CA ALA A 276 -25.52 -11.03 -3.00
C ALA A 276 -27.04 -11.28 -3.19
N GLU A 277 -27.84 -10.24 -3.34
CA GLU A 277 -29.27 -10.37 -3.68
C GLU A 277 -29.47 -10.97 -5.08
N PHE A 278 -28.67 -10.54 -6.07
CA PHE A 278 -28.72 -11.08 -7.43
C PHE A 278 -28.37 -12.56 -7.45
N ILE A 279 -27.26 -12.95 -6.85
CA ILE A 279 -26.82 -14.37 -6.78
C ILE A 279 -27.86 -15.21 -6.01
N GLY A 280 -28.50 -14.64 -4.99
CA GLY A 280 -29.61 -15.25 -4.26
C GLY A 280 -30.96 -15.24 -4.98
N GLY A 281 -31.04 -14.78 -6.23
CA GLY A 281 -32.26 -14.74 -7.04
C GLY A 281 -33.29 -13.67 -6.65
N LYS A 282 -32.89 -12.68 -5.85
CA LYS A 282 -33.79 -11.60 -5.36
C LYS A 282 -33.68 -10.30 -6.18
N ARG A 283 -32.73 -10.21 -7.09
CA ARG A 283 -32.46 -9.03 -7.91
C ARG A 283 -32.07 -9.44 -9.33
N GLU A 284 -32.42 -8.64 -10.31
CA GLU A 284 -31.93 -8.81 -11.68
C GLU A 284 -30.50 -8.30 -11.84
N LYS A 285 -29.69 -8.95 -12.67
CA LYS A 285 -28.28 -8.60 -12.93
C LYS A 285 -28.08 -7.13 -13.31
N ASN A 286 -28.94 -6.60 -14.18
CA ASN A 286 -28.87 -5.22 -14.68
C ASN A 286 -29.17 -4.16 -13.61
N ASN A 287 -29.70 -4.58 -12.47
CA ASN A 287 -30.03 -3.71 -11.33
C ASN A 287 -28.96 -3.77 -10.22
N VAL A 288 -27.85 -4.45 -10.44
CA VAL A 288 -26.69 -4.44 -9.54
C VAL A 288 -25.78 -3.29 -9.95
N SER A 289 -25.73 -2.24 -9.15
CA SER A 289 -24.89 -1.07 -9.44
C SER A 289 -23.40 -1.43 -9.46
N ASN A 290 -22.61 -0.73 -10.26
CA ASN A 290 -21.15 -0.90 -10.36
C ASN A 290 -20.69 -2.25 -10.90
N LEU A 291 -21.58 -3.13 -11.35
CA LEU A 291 -21.23 -4.47 -11.82
C LEU A 291 -20.77 -4.45 -13.27
N MET A 292 -19.59 -5.03 -13.54
CA MET A 292 -19.10 -5.31 -14.89
C MET A 292 -19.14 -6.81 -15.15
N TYR A 293 -19.55 -7.20 -16.36
CA TYR A 293 -19.66 -8.59 -16.82
C TYR A 293 -19.58 -8.70 -18.35
N ALA A 294 -19.19 -9.86 -18.83
CA ALA A 294 -19.23 -10.13 -20.27
C ALA A 294 -20.57 -10.72 -20.71
N GLU A 295 -21.10 -10.25 -21.82
CA GLU A 295 -22.28 -10.79 -22.49
C GLU A 295 -22.12 -10.68 -23.99
N GLN A 296 -22.33 -11.80 -24.71
CA GLN A 296 -22.17 -11.87 -26.17
C GLN A 296 -20.81 -11.34 -26.69
N GLY A 297 -19.71 -11.62 -25.95
CA GLY A 297 -18.35 -11.21 -26.31
C GLY A 297 -18.06 -9.72 -26.08
N LYS A 298 -18.92 -9.00 -25.35
CA LYS A 298 -18.72 -7.61 -24.97
C LYS A 298 -18.75 -7.47 -23.45
N VAL A 299 -17.96 -6.56 -22.92
CA VAL A 299 -18.04 -6.18 -21.52
C VAL A 299 -19.08 -5.08 -21.35
N LEU A 300 -19.98 -5.29 -20.41
CA LEU A 300 -21.00 -4.33 -20.00
C LEU A 300 -20.71 -3.85 -18.59
N CYS A 301 -20.99 -2.60 -18.31
CA CYS A 301 -20.87 -2.01 -16.97
C CYS A 301 -22.22 -1.33 -16.61
N ASN A 302 -22.79 -1.76 -15.49
CA ASN A 302 -24.03 -1.18 -14.98
C ASN A 302 -23.80 0.24 -14.45
N SER A 303 -24.87 0.98 -14.23
CA SER A 303 -24.82 2.34 -13.68
C SER A 303 -24.10 2.37 -12.32
N PRO A 304 -23.42 3.49 -12.00
CA PRO A 304 -22.84 3.68 -10.68
C PRO A 304 -23.87 3.58 -9.55
N ALA A 305 -23.44 3.12 -8.38
CA ALA A 305 -24.25 3.16 -7.18
C ALA A 305 -24.47 4.61 -6.75
N GLU A 306 -25.65 4.88 -6.18
CA GLU A 306 -25.85 6.10 -5.41
C GLU A 306 -24.96 6.08 -4.17
N GLU A 307 -24.43 7.22 -3.78
CA GLU A 307 -23.59 7.34 -2.57
C GLU A 307 -24.38 6.90 -1.33
N LEU A 308 -23.72 6.12 -0.47
CA LEU A 308 -24.26 5.76 0.84
C LEU A 308 -23.98 6.90 1.83
N ASP A 309 -25.00 7.30 2.57
CA ASP A 309 -24.82 8.14 3.75
C ASP A 309 -23.93 7.39 4.77
N PHE A 310 -22.96 8.07 5.36
CA PHE A 310 -22.11 7.47 6.40
C PHE A 310 -22.90 6.85 7.57
N ARG A 311 -24.08 7.36 7.87
CA ARG A 311 -24.99 6.81 8.90
C ARG A 311 -25.53 5.42 8.54
N GLU A 312 -25.49 5.07 7.25
CA GLU A 312 -25.93 3.76 6.75
C GLU A 312 -24.78 2.74 6.69
N VAL A 313 -23.53 3.19 6.78
CA VAL A 313 -22.35 2.32 6.77
C VAL A 313 -22.20 1.65 8.15
N ALA A 314 -22.13 0.32 8.16
CA ALA A 314 -21.87 -0.44 9.39
C ALA A 314 -20.43 -0.24 9.87
N TYR A 315 -20.20 -0.37 11.19
CA TYR A 315 -18.84 -0.42 11.73
C TYR A 315 -18.12 -1.66 11.21
N ALA A 316 -16.85 -1.50 10.85
CA ALA A 316 -16.05 -2.58 10.29
C ALA A 316 -16.01 -3.82 11.22
N ASP A 317 -16.09 -5.01 10.65
CA ASP A 317 -16.13 -6.28 11.37
C ASP A 317 -14.86 -7.10 11.11
N PHE A 318 -14.00 -7.17 12.13
CA PHE A 318 -12.73 -7.89 12.08
C PHE A 318 -12.81 -9.29 12.72
N ASP A 319 -14.01 -9.80 13.04
CA ASP A 319 -14.19 -11.05 13.82
C ASP A 319 -13.52 -12.28 13.19
N SER A 320 -13.42 -12.32 11.86
CA SER A 320 -12.78 -13.44 11.15
C SER A 320 -11.25 -13.36 11.10
N LEU A 321 -10.65 -12.23 11.52
CA LEU A 321 -9.21 -12.01 11.41
C LEU A 321 -8.48 -12.36 12.70
N ASP A 322 -7.43 -13.15 12.59
CA ASP A 322 -6.50 -13.43 13.69
C ASP A 322 -5.39 -12.36 13.74
N PHE A 323 -5.51 -11.43 14.67
CA PHE A 323 -4.55 -10.34 14.83
C PHE A 323 -3.14 -10.81 15.21
N SER A 324 -2.98 -12.02 15.76
CA SER A 324 -1.66 -12.57 16.10
C SER A 324 -0.80 -12.94 14.89
N LEU A 325 -1.40 -12.99 13.71
CA LEU A 325 -0.67 -13.25 12.46
C LEU A 325 0.10 -12.02 11.97
N TYR A 326 -0.35 -10.80 12.31
CA TYR A 326 0.29 -9.57 11.84
C TYR A 326 1.64 -9.30 12.52
N PHE A 327 2.52 -8.61 11.81
CA PHE A 327 3.89 -8.32 12.26
C PHE A 327 3.95 -7.08 13.14
N SER A 328 3.08 -7.06 14.13
CA SER A 328 2.96 -6.01 15.15
C SER A 328 2.50 -6.64 16.46
N PRO A 329 3.03 -6.22 17.61
CA PRO A 329 2.62 -6.76 18.90
C PRO A 329 1.24 -6.28 19.35
N GLU A 330 0.77 -5.19 18.75
CA GLU A 330 -0.54 -4.56 19.01
C GLU A 330 -1.13 -4.11 17.68
N THR A 331 -2.43 -4.34 17.50
CA THR A 331 -3.10 -4.05 16.22
C THR A 331 -3.40 -2.56 16.09
N VAL A 332 -3.07 -1.99 14.94
CA VAL A 332 -3.53 -0.66 14.51
C VAL A 332 -4.77 -0.84 13.63
N ILE A 333 -5.92 -0.34 14.08
CA ILE A 333 -7.18 -0.46 13.34
C ILE A 333 -7.30 0.71 12.36
N PRO A 334 -7.40 0.44 11.03
CA PRO A 334 -7.75 1.47 10.07
C PRO A 334 -9.22 1.86 10.21
N MET A 335 -9.49 3.17 10.22
CA MET A 335 -10.81 3.75 10.40
C MET A 335 -11.01 4.94 9.47
N GLN A 336 -12.20 5.08 8.90
CA GLN A 336 -12.55 6.15 8.00
C GLN A 336 -13.50 7.13 8.67
N LEU A 337 -13.15 8.42 8.68
CA LEU A 337 -13.94 9.51 9.26
C LEU A 337 -14.65 10.36 8.21
N SER A 338 -14.14 10.34 6.96
CA SER A 338 -14.67 11.11 5.84
C SER A 338 -14.63 10.35 4.52
N LYS A 339 -15.47 10.72 3.57
CA LYS A 339 -15.36 10.31 2.16
C LYS A 339 -14.90 11.51 1.33
N GLY A 340 -14.00 11.24 0.37
CA GLY A 340 -13.46 12.28 -0.48
C GLY A 340 -12.43 13.19 0.21
N CYS A 341 -11.98 14.19 -0.53
CA CYS A 341 -11.07 15.22 -0.04
C CYS A 341 -11.75 16.59 -0.15
N TYR A 342 -11.88 17.31 0.97
CA TYR A 342 -12.55 18.64 0.95
C TYR A 342 -11.86 19.67 0.04
N TRP A 343 -10.58 19.46 -0.31
CA TRP A 343 -9.89 20.30 -1.27
C TRP A 343 -10.12 19.83 -2.71
N GLY A 344 -9.82 18.57 -3.04
CA GLY A 344 -10.13 17.90 -4.31
C GLY A 344 -9.55 18.53 -5.59
N LYS A 345 -8.55 19.44 -5.50
CA LYS A 345 -8.09 20.28 -6.64
C LYS A 345 -6.61 20.11 -6.99
N CYS A 346 -5.89 19.24 -6.28
CA CYS A 346 -4.47 19.01 -6.55
C CYS A 346 -4.29 18.38 -7.92
N THR A 347 -3.50 19.00 -8.80
CA THR A 347 -3.37 18.59 -10.20
C THR A 347 -2.68 17.25 -10.39
N PHE A 348 -1.81 16.85 -9.47
CA PHE A 348 -1.07 15.58 -9.49
C PHE A 348 -1.86 14.38 -8.90
N CYS A 349 -2.92 14.66 -8.14
CA CYS A 349 -3.66 13.66 -7.40
C CYS A 349 -4.65 12.91 -8.31
N ASP A 350 -4.74 11.60 -8.14
CA ASP A 350 -5.68 10.72 -8.84
C ASP A 350 -6.86 10.30 -7.96
N TYR A 351 -6.94 10.85 -6.74
CA TYR A 351 -8.00 10.58 -5.80
C TYR A 351 -9.25 11.41 -6.12
N TYR A 352 -10.29 10.77 -6.58
CA TYR A 352 -11.65 11.27 -6.82
C TYR A 352 -11.79 12.70 -7.36
N HIS A 353 -11.56 12.86 -8.65
CA HIS A 353 -11.72 14.15 -9.32
C HIS A 353 -13.19 14.47 -9.56
N GLY A 354 -13.80 15.23 -8.64
CA GLY A 354 -15.08 15.91 -8.85
C GLY A 354 -16.34 15.04 -8.87
N GLN A 355 -16.23 13.74 -8.56
CA GLN A 355 -17.36 12.81 -8.60
C GLN A 355 -17.90 12.42 -7.21
N GLN A 356 -17.18 12.70 -6.14
CA GLN A 356 -17.67 12.46 -4.78
C GLN A 356 -17.81 13.78 -4.01
N CYS A 357 -18.97 13.97 -3.41
CA CYS A 357 -19.16 15.04 -2.42
C CYS A 357 -18.31 14.70 -1.18
N TYR A 358 -17.55 15.68 -0.68
CA TYR A 358 -16.90 15.52 0.61
C TYR A 358 -17.96 15.44 1.71
N ASP A 359 -17.94 14.35 2.46
CA ASP A 359 -18.81 14.13 3.61
C ASP A 359 -18.01 13.58 4.80
N THR A 360 -18.49 13.84 6.03
CA THR A 360 -17.83 13.43 7.26
C THR A 360 -18.80 12.77 8.21
N LYS A 361 -18.34 11.75 8.94
CA LYS A 361 -19.07 11.21 10.09
C LYS A 361 -19.28 12.32 11.13
N LYS A 362 -20.41 12.29 11.81
CA LYS A 362 -20.62 13.16 12.97
C LYS A 362 -19.73 12.71 14.13
N ILE A 363 -19.23 13.66 14.91
CA ILE A 363 -18.33 13.36 16.03
C ILE A 363 -18.89 12.32 17.02
N PRO A 364 -20.19 12.37 17.42
CA PRO A 364 -20.76 11.32 18.27
C PRO A 364 -20.66 9.91 17.66
N ASP A 365 -20.92 9.79 16.35
CA ASP A 365 -20.88 8.49 15.64
C ASP A 365 -19.44 7.94 15.62
N VAL A 366 -18.42 8.82 15.44
CA VAL A 366 -17.01 8.46 15.53
C VAL A 366 -16.63 7.96 16.92
N ILE A 367 -17.10 8.66 17.98
CA ILE A 367 -16.84 8.25 19.36
C ILE A 367 -17.46 6.88 19.65
N ASP A 368 -18.67 6.63 19.17
CA ASP A 368 -19.35 5.35 19.36
C ASP A 368 -18.62 4.21 18.61
N GLU A 369 -18.12 4.47 17.40
CA GLU A 369 -17.33 3.52 16.64
C GLU A 369 -15.97 3.22 17.31
N ILE A 370 -15.27 4.23 17.84
CA ILE A 370 -14.05 4.03 18.62
C ILE A 370 -14.34 3.16 19.86
N LYS A 371 -15.40 3.46 20.62
CA LYS A 371 -15.81 2.66 21.78
C LYS A 371 -16.13 1.21 21.38
N TYR A 372 -16.80 1.02 20.26
CA TYR A 372 -17.08 -0.30 19.72
C TYR A 372 -15.80 -1.11 19.51
N PHE A 373 -14.79 -0.52 18.84
CA PHE A 373 -13.51 -1.20 18.59
C PHE A 373 -12.73 -1.47 19.88
N ILE A 374 -12.69 -0.52 20.83
CA ILE A 374 -12.05 -0.71 22.13
C ILE A 374 -12.70 -1.89 22.87
N ASN A 375 -14.02 -1.90 22.96
CA ASN A 375 -14.76 -2.90 23.74
C ASN A 375 -14.71 -4.28 23.09
N LYS A 376 -14.80 -4.35 21.77
CA LYS A 376 -14.89 -5.63 21.05
C LYS A 376 -13.52 -6.26 20.81
N TYR A 377 -12.53 -5.47 20.43
CA TYR A 377 -11.21 -5.97 19.99
C TYR A 377 -10.07 -5.61 20.95
N SER A 378 -10.34 -4.88 22.04
CA SER A 378 -9.34 -4.43 23.01
C SER A 378 -8.19 -3.63 22.38
N VAL A 379 -8.47 -2.88 21.33
CA VAL A 379 -7.50 -2.07 20.58
C VAL A 379 -7.49 -0.64 21.06
N ARG A 380 -6.33 0.04 20.95
CA ARG A 380 -6.15 1.44 21.32
C ARG A 380 -5.45 2.26 20.24
N HIS A 381 -4.96 1.61 19.18
CA HIS A 381 -4.18 2.24 18.13
C HIS A 381 -5.01 2.31 16.84
N PHE A 382 -5.05 3.50 16.22
CA PHE A 382 -5.88 3.76 15.05
C PHE A 382 -5.10 4.48 13.94
N LEU A 383 -5.38 4.08 12.71
CA LEU A 383 -5.06 4.86 11.51
C LEU A 383 -6.35 5.51 11.02
N PHE A 384 -6.43 6.84 11.00
CA PHE A 384 -7.49 7.51 10.25
C PHE A 384 -7.04 7.66 8.80
N ILE A 385 -7.67 6.84 7.93
CA ILE A 385 -7.24 6.66 6.52
C ILE A 385 -7.65 7.80 5.60
N ASP A 386 -8.23 8.86 6.18
CA ASP A 386 -8.81 9.97 5.44
C ASP A 386 -7.76 10.76 4.65
N GLU A 387 -8.09 11.15 3.42
CA GLU A 387 -7.20 11.94 2.55
C GLU A 387 -6.95 13.36 3.07
N ALA A 388 -7.94 13.95 3.69
CA ALA A 388 -7.83 15.24 4.34
C ALA A 388 -9.04 15.54 5.24
N ILE A 389 -8.78 15.89 6.49
CA ILE A 389 -9.78 16.35 7.47
C ILE A 389 -9.46 17.77 7.90
N PRO A 390 -10.43 18.70 7.95
CA PRO A 390 -10.20 20.07 8.36
C PRO A 390 -9.76 20.20 9.83
N PRO A 391 -8.87 21.16 10.17
CA PRO A 391 -8.40 21.39 11.54
C PRO A 391 -9.53 21.54 12.58
N LYS A 392 -10.61 22.21 12.22
CA LYS A 392 -11.78 22.39 13.08
C LYS A 392 -12.52 21.09 13.42
N TYR A 393 -12.51 20.11 12.52
CA TYR A 393 -13.09 18.80 12.80
C TYR A 393 -12.20 18.04 13.80
N TYR A 394 -10.88 18.07 13.60
CA TYR A 394 -9.93 17.46 14.50
C TYR A 394 -9.99 18.05 15.93
N ASP A 395 -10.11 19.38 16.06
CA ASP A 395 -10.22 20.03 17.37
C ASP A 395 -11.47 19.56 18.13
N LYS A 396 -12.62 19.50 17.43
CA LYS A 396 -13.86 18.96 18.02
C LYS A 396 -13.78 17.46 18.36
N LEU A 397 -13.09 16.68 17.53
CA LEU A 397 -12.88 15.26 17.81
C LEU A 397 -12.02 15.08 19.06
N ALA A 398 -10.97 15.89 19.22
CA ALA A 398 -10.13 15.88 20.42
C ALA A 398 -10.94 16.20 21.68
N ASP A 399 -11.78 17.24 21.65
CA ASP A 399 -12.68 17.57 22.77
C ASP A 399 -13.58 16.38 23.14
N ALA A 400 -14.20 15.74 22.14
CA ALA A 400 -15.10 14.61 22.35
C ALA A 400 -14.35 13.36 22.90
N ILE A 401 -13.12 13.11 22.47
CA ILE A 401 -12.26 12.04 23.02
C ILE A 401 -12.02 12.29 24.52
N HIS A 402 -11.71 13.53 24.91
CA HIS A 402 -11.51 13.90 26.31
C HIS A 402 -12.80 13.77 27.13
N GLU A 403 -13.92 14.31 26.65
CA GLU A 403 -15.22 14.25 27.32
C GLU A 403 -15.67 12.80 27.59
N ASN A 404 -15.28 11.87 26.72
CA ASN A 404 -15.58 10.45 26.87
C ASN A 404 -14.49 9.65 27.59
N ASN A 405 -13.41 10.29 28.06
CA ASN A 405 -12.27 9.64 28.73
C ASN A 405 -11.68 8.47 27.94
N LEU A 406 -11.57 8.60 26.61
CA LEU A 406 -11.02 7.55 25.76
C LEU A 406 -9.49 7.66 25.77
N GLU A 407 -8.83 6.53 26.03
CA GLU A 407 -7.37 6.40 25.92
C GLU A 407 -7.03 5.68 24.62
N ILE A 408 -6.71 6.46 23.60
CA ILE A 408 -6.36 5.98 22.25
C ILE A 408 -5.11 6.67 21.74
N TYR A 409 -4.50 6.08 20.72
CA TYR A 409 -3.38 6.65 19.97
C TYR A 409 -3.68 6.55 18.48
N PHE A 410 -3.43 7.63 17.73
CA PHE A 410 -3.76 7.62 16.32
C PHE A 410 -2.83 8.49 15.47
N TYR A 411 -2.83 8.21 14.19
CA TYR A 411 -2.18 9.01 13.17
C TYR A 411 -3.08 9.21 11.95
N SER A 412 -2.76 10.21 11.11
CA SER A 412 -3.52 10.52 9.91
C SER A 412 -2.73 11.32 8.91
N PHE A 413 -3.21 11.33 7.66
CA PHE A 413 -2.78 12.29 6.64
C PHE A 413 -3.35 13.67 6.95
N VAL A 414 -2.53 14.71 6.82
CA VAL A 414 -2.90 16.08 7.18
C VAL A 414 -2.39 17.09 6.16
N ARG A 415 -3.22 18.09 5.90
CA ARG A 415 -2.83 19.24 5.09
C ARG A 415 -2.27 20.34 6.00
N LEU A 416 -1.23 21.06 5.52
CA LEU A 416 -0.63 22.17 6.26
C LEU A 416 -1.50 23.43 6.18
N GLU A 417 -2.52 23.51 7.05
CA GLU A 417 -3.49 24.61 7.07
C GLU A 417 -3.32 25.51 8.30
N SER A 418 -3.53 26.81 8.11
CA SER A 418 -3.38 27.84 9.13
C SER A 418 -4.24 27.62 10.38
N GLY A 419 -5.33 26.86 10.26
CA GLY A 419 -6.19 26.46 11.38
C GLY A 419 -5.52 25.54 12.40
N PHE A 420 -4.43 24.87 12.03
CA PHE A 420 -3.59 24.16 12.99
C PHE A 420 -2.74 25.14 13.78
N THR A 421 -3.20 25.48 14.98
CA THR A 421 -2.50 26.32 15.94
C THR A 421 -1.89 25.47 17.04
N ARG A 422 -0.96 26.05 17.82
CA ARG A 422 -0.39 25.36 18.99
C ARG A 422 -1.47 24.82 19.93
N LYS A 423 -2.50 25.61 20.21
CA LYS A 423 -3.62 25.17 21.06
C LYS A 423 -4.32 23.94 20.52
N VAL A 424 -4.57 23.88 19.21
CA VAL A 424 -5.19 22.72 18.55
C VAL A 424 -4.27 21.51 18.68
N PHE A 425 -2.96 21.66 18.49
CA PHE A 425 -2.02 20.55 18.63
C PHE A 425 -1.89 20.05 20.07
N ASP A 426 -1.87 20.95 21.07
CA ASP A 426 -1.86 20.55 22.48
C ASP A 426 -3.12 19.73 22.83
N ASN A 427 -4.28 20.11 22.28
CA ASN A 427 -5.53 19.39 22.43
C ASN A 427 -5.47 18.01 21.75
N LEU A 428 -5.01 17.97 20.50
CA LEU A 428 -4.86 16.74 19.72
C LEU A 428 -3.87 15.75 20.35
N TYR A 429 -2.71 16.23 20.82
CA TYR A 429 -1.73 15.37 21.48
C TYR A 429 -2.31 14.72 22.74
N LYS A 430 -3.04 15.47 23.57
CA LYS A 430 -3.73 14.93 24.75
C LYS A 430 -4.80 13.90 24.34
N ALA A 431 -5.49 14.10 23.21
CA ALA A 431 -6.47 13.16 22.68
C ALA A 431 -5.86 11.90 22.04
N GLY A 432 -4.52 11.83 21.94
CA GLY A 432 -3.80 10.67 21.42
C GLY A 432 -3.26 10.80 20.01
N PHE A 433 -3.36 11.95 19.34
CA PHE A 433 -2.72 12.17 18.05
C PHE A 433 -1.20 12.14 18.20
N ARG A 434 -0.54 11.22 17.50
CA ARG A 434 0.91 10.99 17.67
C ARG A 434 1.72 11.29 16.41
N ILE A 435 1.15 11.09 15.20
CA ILE A 435 1.89 11.28 13.95
C ILE A 435 1.03 12.05 12.96
N GLY A 436 1.55 13.17 12.47
CA GLY A 436 1.02 13.85 11.30
C GLY A 436 1.79 13.47 10.03
N LEU A 437 1.08 12.90 9.04
CA LEU A 437 1.61 12.66 7.70
C LEU A 437 1.32 13.91 6.84
N TRP A 438 2.30 14.82 6.77
CA TRP A 438 2.11 16.17 6.25
C TRP A 438 2.34 16.27 4.74
N GLY A 439 1.30 16.57 3.98
CA GLY A 439 1.42 16.89 2.56
C GLY A 439 2.11 18.25 2.33
N TYR A 440 3.44 18.25 2.33
CA TYR A 440 4.30 19.43 2.13
C TYR A 440 4.51 19.74 0.65
N GLU A 441 4.67 18.73 -0.16
CA GLU A 441 4.86 18.61 -1.60
C GLU A 441 6.18 19.20 -2.12
N ALA A 442 6.40 20.50 -2.06
CA ALA A 442 7.63 21.17 -2.48
C ALA A 442 7.85 22.47 -1.71
N TRP A 443 9.09 23.00 -1.68
CA TRP A 443 9.36 24.33 -1.11
C TRP A 443 8.95 25.46 -2.06
N SER A 444 9.15 25.29 -3.36
CA SER A 444 8.88 26.31 -4.36
C SER A 444 7.42 26.74 -4.37
N GLU A 445 7.17 28.05 -4.14
CA GLU A 445 5.82 28.62 -4.21
C GLU A 445 5.21 28.47 -5.61
N ARG A 446 6.03 28.62 -6.65
CA ARG A 446 5.63 28.44 -8.05
C ARG A 446 5.12 27.02 -8.28
N ILE A 447 5.86 26.00 -7.82
CA ILE A 447 5.51 24.59 -8.00
C ILE A 447 4.25 24.24 -7.20
N VAL A 448 4.15 24.64 -5.94
CA VAL A 448 2.95 24.36 -5.11
C VAL A 448 1.69 25.05 -5.67
N LYS A 449 1.86 26.23 -6.29
CA LYS A 449 0.76 26.90 -7.00
C LYS A 449 0.35 26.13 -8.26
N MET A 450 1.29 25.61 -9.04
CA MET A 450 1.01 24.76 -10.20
C MET A 450 0.34 23.42 -9.77
N MET A 451 0.76 22.85 -8.66
CA MET A 451 0.12 21.69 -8.03
C MET A 451 -1.30 21.97 -7.53
N ASN A 452 -1.70 23.22 -7.46
CA ASN A 452 -2.99 23.69 -6.92
C ASN A 452 -3.29 23.12 -5.51
N LYS A 453 -2.25 23.04 -4.67
CA LYS A 453 -2.36 22.49 -3.31
C LYS A 453 -3.18 23.39 -2.38
N GLY A 454 -3.20 24.70 -2.60
CA GLY A 454 -4.03 25.67 -1.86
C GLY A 454 -3.65 25.87 -0.40
N ILE A 455 -2.39 25.63 -0.02
CA ILE A 455 -1.86 25.86 1.33
C ILE A 455 -1.11 27.19 1.41
N ASN A 456 -1.08 27.77 2.61
CA ASN A 456 -0.28 28.97 2.88
C ASN A 456 1.16 28.58 3.18
N LEU A 457 2.07 28.89 2.27
CA LEU A 457 3.48 28.47 2.35
C LEU A 457 4.24 29.15 3.50
N SER A 458 3.88 30.38 3.88
CA SER A 458 4.53 31.09 4.98
C SER A 458 4.25 30.46 6.36
N GLU A 459 3.16 29.71 6.49
CA GLU A 459 2.72 29.06 7.71
C GLU A 459 3.34 27.66 7.93
N ARG A 460 3.89 27.04 6.89
CA ARG A 460 4.30 25.62 6.93
C ARG A 460 5.26 25.30 8.07
N ILE A 461 6.31 26.09 8.22
CA ILE A 461 7.34 25.89 9.26
C ILE A 461 6.77 26.16 10.64
N ARG A 462 5.89 27.16 10.80
CA ARG A 462 5.18 27.41 12.06
C ARG A 462 4.34 26.19 12.45
N ILE A 463 3.54 25.66 11.52
CA ILE A 463 2.66 24.51 11.77
C ILE A 463 3.47 23.29 12.22
N LEU A 464 4.55 22.95 11.51
CA LEU A 464 5.42 21.83 11.86
C LEU A 464 6.10 22.05 13.22
N ARG A 465 6.51 23.28 13.54
CA ARG A 465 7.09 23.62 14.84
C ARG A 465 6.07 23.46 15.95
N ASP A 466 4.88 24.06 15.82
CA ASP A 466 3.81 23.97 16.81
C ASP A 466 3.42 22.52 17.08
N SER A 467 3.33 21.70 16.01
CA SER A 467 3.07 20.26 16.08
C SER A 467 4.17 19.52 16.87
N ARG A 468 5.44 19.76 16.50
CA ARG A 468 6.60 19.11 17.14
C ARG A 468 6.73 19.49 18.61
N GLU A 469 6.53 20.76 18.94
CA GLU A 469 6.57 21.27 20.32
C GLU A 469 5.40 20.72 21.17
N ALA A 470 4.27 20.36 20.57
CA ALA A 470 3.19 19.65 21.24
C ALA A 470 3.52 18.17 21.51
N GLY A 471 4.61 17.64 20.94
CA GLY A 471 5.03 16.24 21.08
C GLY A 471 4.62 15.32 19.94
N ILE A 472 4.07 15.87 18.84
CA ILE A 472 3.61 15.12 17.68
C ILE A 472 4.79 14.85 16.72
N TRP A 473 4.89 13.65 16.21
CA TRP A 473 5.85 13.24 15.18
C TRP A 473 5.45 13.80 13.82
N ASN A 474 6.32 14.56 13.22
CA ASN A 474 6.11 15.10 11.89
C ASN A 474 6.79 14.22 10.83
N ASN A 475 5.98 13.49 10.04
CA ASN A 475 6.43 12.86 8.81
C ASN A 475 6.08 13.76 7.62
N VAL A 476 7.08 14.21 6.88
CA VAL A 476 6.90 15.17 5.78
C VAL A 476 6.93 14.45 4.43
N LEU A 477 5.80 14.51 3.73
CA LEU A 477 5.67 13.98 2.37
C LEU A 477 5.97 15.08 1.36
N PHE A 478 6.90 14.81 0.42
CA PHE A 478 7.22 15.74 -0.64
C PHE A 478 7.52 15.04 -1.97
N ILE A 479 7.29 15.77 -3.06
CA ILE A 479 7.38 15.28 -4.44
C ILE A 479 8.52 16.03 -5.13
N MET A 480 9.40 15.30 -5.82
CA MET A 480 10.51 15.85 -6.58
C MET A 480 10.27 15.66 -8.07
N GLY A 481 10.51 16.72 -8.84
CA GLY A 481 10.45 16.69 -10.30
C GLY A 481 9.05 16.79 -10.86
N TYR A 482 8.18 17.61 -10.23
CA TYR A 482 6.94 18.05 -10.84
C TYR A 482 7.22 18.77 -12.18
N PRO A 483 6.34 18.71 -13.20
CA PRO A 483 6.55 19.39 -14.48
C PRO A 483 7.05 20.83 -14.32
N THR A 484 8.11 21.18 -15.01
CA THR A 484 8.86 22.44 -14.96
C THR A 484 9.69 22.72 -13.70
N GLU A 485 9.65 21.85 -12.69
CA GLU A 485 10.48 22.02 -11.50
C GLU A 485 11.97 21.93 -11.88
N THR A 486 12.77 22.87 -11.39
CA THR A 486 14.22 22.89 -11.67
C THR A 486 15.00 22.13 -10.60
N ARG A 487 16.26 21.81 -10.91
CA ARG A 487 17.16 21.18 -9.95
C ARG A 487 17.33 22.04 -8.68
N GLU A 488 17.48 23.36 -8.84
CA GLU A 488 17.64 24.29 -7.72
C GLU A 488 16.40 24.33 -6.82
N GLU A 489 15.20 24.20 -7.39
CA GLU A 489 13.95 24.14 -6.61
C GLU A 489 13.85 22.84 -5.80
N ILE A 490 14.26 21.71 -6.38
CA ILE A 490 14.34 20.43 -5.65
C ILE A 490 15.40 20.49 -4.54
N GLU A 491 16.61 20.97 -4.86
CA GLU A 491 17.70 21.13 -3.90
C GLU A 491 17.31 22.06 -2.75
N LYS A 492 16.52 23.10 -3.02
CA LYS A 492 15.97 23.97 -1.97
C LYS A 492 14.94 23.23 -1.11
N THR A 493 14.08 22.38 -1.69
CA THR A 493 13.15 21.52 -0.91
C THR A 493 13.94 20.60 0.02
N ILE A 494 14.99 19.96 -0.50
CA ILE A 494 15.88 19.08 0.26
C ILE A 494 16.61 19.86 1.38
N SER A 495 17.19 21.03 1.06
CA SER A 495 17.87 21.90 2.03
C SER A 495 16.98 22.25 3.22
N VAL A 496 15.70 22.54 2.96
CA VAL A 496 14.73 22.86 4.03
C VAL A 496 14.49 21.64 4.95
N MET A 497 14.52 20.42 4.45
CA MET A 497 14.42 19.23 5.31
C MET A 497 15.63 19.13 6.27
N TYR A 498 16.83 19.44 5.78
CA TYR A 498 18.04 19.47 6.62
C TYR A 498 18.04 20.66 7.62
N GLU A 499 17.67 21.85 7.16
CA GLU A 499 17.60 23.07 8.00
C GLU A 499 16.61 22.91 9.17
N HIS A 500 15.56 22.12 8.97
CA HIS A 500 14.47 21.93 9.93
C HIS A 500 14.37 20.52 10.54
N ARG A 501 15.46 19.74 10.50
CA ARG A 501 15.51 18.37 11.07
C ARG A 501 15.14 18.26 12.54
N ASN A 502 15.17 19.37 13.28
CA ASN A 502 14.71 19.43 14.67
C ASN A 502 13.19 19.44 14.84
N ILE A 503 12.46 19.74 13.76
CA ILE A 503 10.99 19.74 13.72
C ILE A 503 10.41 18.77 12.68
N VAL A 504 11.24 18.21 11.81
CA VAL A 504 10.90 17.14 10.86
C VAL A 504 11.50 15.85 11.39
N ASN A 505 10.66 14.93 11.88
CA ASN A 505 11.13 13.69 12.51
C ASN A 505 11.47 12.62 11.46
N SER A 506 10.68 12.57 10.38
CA SER A 506 10.91 11.66 9.24
C SER A 506 10.45 12.31 7.93
N CYS A 507 10.96 11.78 6.83
CA CYS A 507 10.56 12.16 5.48
C CYS A 507 10.01 10.99 4.69
N THR A 508 9.07 11.28 3.77
CA THR A 508 8.63 10.35 2.74
C THR A 508 8.85 11.01 1.37
N PRO A 509 10.08 10.95 0.83
CA PRO A 509 10.41 11.52 -0.47
C PRO A 509 9.85 10.66 -1.61
N SER A 510 9.15 11.27 -2.55
CA SER A 510 8.68 10.60 -3.77
C SER A 510 9.11 11.37 -5.01
N ASN A 511 9.29 10.64 -6.12
CA ASN A 511 9.41 11.28 -7.42
C ASN A 511 8.01 11.56 -7.96
N PHE A 512 7.87 12.67 -8.69
CA PHE A 512 6.66 12.91 -9.45
C PHE A 512 6.33 11.70 -10.32
N SER A 513 5.09 11.27 -10.25
CA SER A 513 4.53 10.19 -11.05
C SER A 513 3.24 10.69 -11.69
N LEU A 514 3.17 10.67 -13.02
CA LEU A 514 1.96 11.04 -13.73
C LEU A 514 0.95 9.90 -13.58
N LYS A 515 -0.13 10.16 -12.84
CA LYS A 515 -1.20 9.21 -12.63
C LYS A 515 -2.22 9.28 -13.76
N LYS A 516 -2.72 8.11 -14.20
CA LYS A 516 -3.66 7.96 -15.32
C LYS A 516 -4.91 8.83 -15.16
N ASN A 517 -5.42 8.94 -13.93
CA ASN A 517 -6.63 9.69 -13.62
C ASN A 517 -6.36 11.06 -12.96
N ALA A 518 -5.11 11.56 -12.99
CA ALA A 518 -4.78 12.86 -12.42
C ALA A 518 -5.40 14.02 -13.20
N ILE A 519 -5.80 15.08 -12.50
CA ILE A 519 -6.32 16.32 -13.13
C ILE A 519 -5.34 16.85 -14.19
N LEU A 520 -4.04 16.67 -13.96
CA LEU A 520 -2.98 17.10 -14.87
C LEU A 520 -3.12 16.50 -16.27
N MET A 521 -3.74 15.32 -16.41
CA MET A 521 -4.01 14.69 -17.71
C MET A 521 -4.87 15.55 -18.64
N ASN A 522 -5.68 16.47 -18.09
CA ASN A 522 -6.48 17.40 -18.86
C ASN A 522 -5.64 18.55 -19.48
N TYR A 523 -4.34 18.64 -19.14
CA TYR A 523 -3.43 19.71 -19.53
C TYR A 523 -2.24 19.21 -20.36
N ILE A 524 -2.42 18.12 -21.12
CA ILE A 524 -1.38 17.60 -22.04
C ILE A 524 -1.02 18.68 -23.06
N GLY A 525 0.27 18.94 -23.23
CA GLY A 525 0.80 20.04 -24.05
C GLY A 525 0.79 21.40 -23.34
N GLN A 526 0.43 21.46 -22.05
CA GLN A 526 0.39 22.66 -21.22
C GLN A 526 1.04 22.39 -19.85
N ASN A 527 1.30 23.44 -19.08
CA ASN A 527 1.82 23.34 -17.71
C ASN A 527 3.08 22.47 -17.58
N GLY A 528 3.89 22.38 -18.64
CA GLY A 528 5.10 21.56 -18.67
C GLY A 528 4.87 20.06 -18.88
N LEU A 529 3.65 19.60 -19.05
CA LEU A 529 3.36 18.22 -19.44
C LEU A 529 3.31 18.14 -20.97
N LEU A 530 4.39 17.60 -21.59
CA LEU A 530 4.52 17.49 -23.04
C LEU A 530 3.79 16.26 -23.61
N GLY A 531 3.55 15.25 -22.79
CA GLY A 531 2.90 14.01 -23.16
C GLY A 531 3.26 12.88 -22.21
N PHE A 532 2.92 11.67 -22.61
CA PHE A 532 3.24 10.45 -21.86
C PHE A 532 3.36 9.25 -22.79
N GLU A 533 3.99 8.18 -22.27
CA GLU A 533 4.01 6.86 -22.88
C GLU A 533 3.39 5.87 -21.89
N THR A 534 2.67 4.88 -22.39
CA THR A 534 2.13 3.77 -21.59
C THR A 534 3.10 2.58 -21.63
N ASN A 535 3.27 1.89 -20.53
CA ASN A 535 4.00 0.63 -20.47
C ASN A 535 3.02 -0.57 -20.38
N GLY A 536 1.92 -0.50 -21.11
CA GLY A 536 0.82 -1.45 -21.09
C GLY A 536 -0.52 -0.79 -20.78
N GLU A 537 -1.55 -1.62 -20.68
CA GLU A 537 -2.94 -1.17 -20.48
C GLU A 537 -3.25 -0.90 -19.01
N PHE A 538 -2.81 -1.79 -18.13
CA PHE A 538 -3.16 -1.79 -16.70
C PHE A 538 -2.21 -0.97 -15.82
N TYR A 539 -1.61 0.06 -16.37
CA TYR A 539 -0.71 0.95 -15.63
C TYR A 539 -1.46 2.17 -15.09
N THR A 540 -1.45 2.37 -13.78
CA THR A 540 -1.97 3.60 -13.17
C THR A 540 -0.96 4.75 -13.22
N VAL A 541 0.34 4.43 -13.35
CA VAL A 541 1.43 5.40 -13.47
C VAL A 541 1.97 5.41 -14.89
N LEU A 542 1.90 6.56 -15.55
CA LEU A 542 2.35 6.75 -16.92
C LEU A 542 3.80 7.23 -16.96
N LYS A 543 4.54 6.82 -18.00
CA LYS A 543 5.87 7.36 -18.25
C LYS A 543 5.73 8.77 -18.83
N ASP A 544 5.93 9.76 -17.98
CA ASP A 544 5.76 11.16 -18.31
C ASP A 544 6.87 11.68 -19.24
N ARG A 545 6.47 12.55 -20.18
CA ARG A 545 7.35 13.46 -20.91
C ARG A 545 7.02 14.86 -20.44
N ILE A 546 7.93 15.45 -19.66
CA ILE A 546 7.73 16.75 -19.01
C ILE A 546 8.86 17.72 -19.35
N GLU A 547 8.58 19.00 -19.25
CA GLU A 547 9.61 20.03 -19.09
C GLU A 547 10.18 19.93 -17.67
N GLY A 548 11.49 20.17 -17.54
CA GLY A 548 12.19 20.08 -16.26
C GLY A 548 13.07 18.84 -16.18
N ILE A 549 13.15 18.21 -15.00
CA ILE A 549 14.12 17.14 -14.70
C ILE A 549 13.63 15.79 -15.23
N PRO A 550 14.44 15.06 -16.04
CA PRO A 550 14.10 13.72 -16.54
C PRO A 550 13.91 12.71 -15.42
N GLN A 551 13.11 11.67 -15.66
CA GLN A 551 12.81 10.62 -14.66
C GLN A 551 14.08 9.93 -14.11
N SER A 552 15.10 9.69 -14.97
CA SER A 552 16.37 9.08 -14.54
C SER A 552 17.09 9.95 -13.51
N GLU A 553 17.14 11.25 -13.75
CA GLU A 553 17.78 12.22 -12.86
C GLU A 553 16.98 12.42 -11.57
N ARG A 554 15.64 12.44 -11.62
CA ARG A 554 14.78 12.46 -10.43
C ARG A 554 15.06 11.24 -9.51
N ARG A 555 15.22 10.06 -10.10
CA ARG A 555 15.57 8.84 -9.36
C ARG A 555 16.95 8.94 -8.69
N GLU A 556 17.92 9.51 -9.38
CA GLU A 556 19.26 9.71 -8.84
C GLU A 556 19.26 10.71 -7.67
N ILE A 557 18.58 11.86 -7.83
CA ILE A 557 18.44 12.86 -6.77
C ILE A 557 17.77 12.23 -5.54
N ARG A 558 16.68 11.48 -5.72
CA ARG A 558 16.00 10.81 -4.62
C ARG A 558 16.90 9.81 -3.90
N ARG A 559 17.62 8.98 -4.67
CA ARG A 559 18.54 7.98 -4.10
C ARG A 559 19.65 8.64 -3.29
N LYS A 560 20.24 9.72 -3.81
CA LYS A 560 21.27 10.48 -3.11
C LYS A 560 20.71 11.11 -1.84
N PHE A 561 19.57 11.81 -1.93
CA PHE A 561 18.92 12.39 -0.76
C PHE A 561 18.64 11.33 0.32
N HIS A 562 18.10 10.18 -0.09
CA HIS A 562 17.79 9.08 0.83
C HIS A 562 19.04 8.61 1.59
N ALA A 563 20.15 8.36 0.89
CA ALA A 563 21.40 7.93 1.50
C ALA A 563 21.99 9.00 2.44
N ASP A 564 22.08 10.24 1.96
CA ASP A 564 22.68 11.35 2.71
C ASP A 564 21.82 11.70 3.95
N TYR A 565 20.47 11.72 3.80
CA TYR A 565 19.55 12.07 4.88
C TYR A 565 19.55 11.01 5.99
N ILE A 566 19.66 9.73 5.63
CA ILE A 566 19.81 8.64 6.58
C ILE A 566 21.13 8.80 7.35
N GLU A 567 22.26 9.02 6.67
CA GLU A 567 23.56 9.15 7.32
C GLU A 567 23.60 10.34 8.28
N GLU A 568 23.03 11.49 7.89
CA GLU A 568 22.99 12.67 8.77
C GLU A 568 22.03 12.54 9.95
N ASN A 569 21.00 11.69 9.82
CA ASN A 569 19.97 11.46 10.84
C ASN A 569 20.03 10.06 11.46
N LYS A 570 21.18 9.39 11.42
CA LYS A 570 21.37 8.02 11.93
C LYS A 570 21.05 7.84 13.42
N HIS A 571 20.93 8.95 14.18
CA HIS A 571 20.46 8.96 15.54
C HIS A 571 18.93 8.85 15.66
N CYS A 572 18.17 9.01 14.59
CA CYS A 572 16.73 8.84 14.55
C CYS A 572 16.38 7.43 14.08
N LEU A 573 15.45 6.77 14.75
CA LEU A 573 15.04 5.40 14.39
C LEU A 573 14.43 5.30 12.99
N TRP A 574 13.66 6.30 12.60
CA TRP A 574 12.95 6.34 11.30
C TRP A 574 13.14 7.67 10.57
N PRO A 575 14.34 8.01 10.09
CA PRO A 575 14.55 9.27 9.37
C PRO A 575 13.80 9.28 8.02
N ILE A 576 13.67 8.12 7.38
CA ILE A 576 12.84 7.90 6.20
C ILE A 576 11.73 6.92 6.58
N ASN A 577 10.48 7.27 6.27
CA ASN A 577 9.31 6.43 6.55
C ASN A 577 8.53 6.16 5.26
N TYR A 578 8.35 4.89 4.91
CA TYR A 578 7.49 4.45 3.82
C TYR A 578 6.33 3.57 4.33
N SER A 579 6.63 2.50 5.07
CA SER A 579 5.65 1.49 5.48
C SER A 579 5.65 1.21 7.00
N ASP A 580 6.36 2.03 7.78
CA ASP A 580 6.57 1.78 9.21
C ASP A 580 5.68 2.60 10.15
N THR A 581 4.73 3.36 9.62
CA THR A 581 3.95 4.32 10.43
C THR A 581 3.21 3.64 11.59
N ASP A 582 2.71 2.42 11.40
CA ASP A 582 2.09 1.65 12.48
C ASP A 582 3.09 1.35 13.61
N HIS A 583 4.30 0.90 13.28
CA HIS A 583 5.35 0.64 14.25
C HIS A 583 5.81 1.92 14.97
N ILE A 584 5.92 3.04 14.23
CA ILE A 584 6.22 4.34 14.83
C ILE A 584 5.10 4.75 15.82
N LEU A 585 3.83 4.53 15.48
CA LEU A 585 2.70 4.79 16.38
C LEU A 585 2.81 3.98 17.66
N LEU A 586 3.13 2.69 17.57
CA LEU A 586 3.30 1.83 18.73
C LEU A 586 4.43 2.34 19.65
N TYR A 587 5.55 2.76 19.09
CA TYR A 587 6.62 3.39 19.88
C TYR A 587 6.17 4.70 20.52
N LEU A 588 5.48 5.57 19.78
CA LEU A 588 5.00 6.87 20.29
C LEU A 588 3.82 6.77 21.26
N SER A 589 3.19 5.61 21.36
CA SER A 589 2.22 5.33 22.42
C SER A 589 2.89 5.03 23.79
N ARG A 590 4.15 4.60 23.78
CA ARG A 590 4.93 4.25 24.99
C ARG A 590 6.03 5.26 25.32
N TYR A 591 6.64 5.85 24.29
CA TYR A 591 7.79 6.74 24.43
C TYR A 591 7.48 8.13 23.90
N THR A 592 8.21 9.12 24.40
CA THR A 592 8.09 10.49 23.88
C THR A 592 8.70 10.60 22.48
N CYS A 593 8.23 11.58 21.72
CA CYS A 593 8.81 11.91 20.42
C CYS A 593 10.31 12.24 20.52
N ASP A 594 10.76 12.87 21.61
CA ASP A 594 12.17 13.17 21.87
C ASP A 594 13.01 11.91 22.05
N PHE A 595 12.49 10.92 22.79
CA PHE A 595 13.17 9.64 22.95
C PHE A 595 13.35 8.93 21.60
N VAL A 596 12.27 8.80 20.83
CA VAL A 596 12.31 8.08 19.53
C VAL A 596 13.18 8.81 18.51
N SER A 597 13.14 10.15 18.46
CA SER A 597 13.97 10.93 17.52
C SER A 597 15.41 11.14 17.99
N GLY A 598 15.71 10.95 19.25
CA GLY A 598 17.04 11.10 19.84
C GLY A 598 17.74 9.78 20.15
N TYR A 599 17.11 8.64 19.86
CA TYR A 599 17.69 7.33 20.11
C TYR A 599 19.01 7.17 19.33
N ARG A 600 20.07 6.78 20.03
CA ARG A 600 21.37 6.48 19.43
C ARG A 600 21.68 5.02 19.68
N SER A 601 21.88 4.27 18.63
CA SER A 601 22.49 2.96 18.74
C SER A 601 24.01 3.08 18.70
N ASP A 602 24.70 2.15 19.31
CA ASP A 602 26.17 2.00 19.21
C ASP A 602 26.59 1.39 17.86
N GLY A 603 25.65 1.13 16.94
CA GLY A 603 25.84 0.55 15.62
C GLY A 603 25.01 1.21 14.52
N ASP A 604 25.29 0.91 13.25
CA ASP A 604 24.58 1.41 12.07
C ASP A 604 23.18 0.79 11.96
N ILE A 605 22.22 1.28 12.75
CA ILE A 605 20.82 0.80 12.77
C ILE A 605 19.96 1.53 11.73
N CYS A 606 20.46 1.90 10.61
CA CYS A 606 19.63 2.50 9.58
C CYS A 606 19.17 1.44 8.58
N ILE A 607 17.85 1.17 8.53
CA ILE A 607 17.28 0.30 7.51
C ILE A 607 17.27 1.05 6.19
N GLN A 608 18.08 0.64 5.26
CA GLN A 608 18.04 1.08 3.87
C GLN A 608 16.87 0.37 3.18
N PHE A 609 15.72 1.01 3.10
CA PHE A 609 14.71 0.64 2.13
C PHE A 609 15.16 1.14 0.75
N ARG A 610 15.40 0.25 -0.18
CA ARG A 610 15.70 0.57 -1.59
C ARG A 610 14.45 0.61 -2.42
#